data_bbc544d6737378463d74c02491d89c62
#
_entry.id   bbc544d6737378463d74c02491d89c62
#
_cell.length_a   1.000
_cell.length_b   1.000
_cell.length_c   1.000
_cell.angle_alpha   90.00
_cell.angle_beta   90.00
_cell.angle_gamma   90.00
#
_symmetry.space_group_name_H-M   'P 1'
#
loop_
_entity.id
_entity.type
_entity.pdbx_description
1 polymer ?
#
loop_
_entity_poly.entity_id
_entity_poly.type
_entity_poly.pdbx_seq_one_letter_code
_entity_poly.pdbx_strand_id
1 'polypeptide(L)'
;VWPEFAYGRNAVYDHGHHGNAILSRFPIVSWENLDVSSHILERRGLLHCEVDIPGFGRIHCLCVHLALDERGRSRQLHQIIERVVEVVPDGHPLILAGDFNDWRNRAGRRLAGELGLTEVFRDDRGRPARSFPAGFPIFRLDRIYVRGFSVYHAEVHHGH
;
A
#
# COMPACT_ATOMS: atom_id res chain seq x y z
N VAL A 1 -1.53 -21.45 4.28
CA VAL A 1 -1.18 -20.84 5.57
C VAL A 1 -0.01 -19.90 5.32
N TRP A 2 -0.06 -18.69 5.88
CA TRP A 2 0.98 -17.67 5.81
C TRP A 2 1.77 -17.73 7.12
N PRO A 3 3.00 -18.26 7.14
CA PRO A 3 3.75 -18.46 8.39
C PRO A 3 4.30 -17.17 8.99
N GLU A 4 4.53 -16.17 8.15
CA GLU A 4 5.11 -14.89 8.55
C GLU A 4 4.05 -13.79 8.52
N PHE A 5 4.11 -12.88 9.48
CA PHE A 5 3.23 -11.72 9.49
C PHE A 5 3.88 -10.52 10.19
N ALA A 6 3.49 -9.33 9.78
CA ALA A 6 3.74 -8.08 10.48
C ALA A 6 2.42 -7.32 10.64
N TYR A 7 2.25 -6.66 11.80
CA TYR A 7 1.06 -5.89 12.10
C TYR A 7 1.41 -4.52 12.69
N GLY A 8 1.11 -3.46 11.94
CA GLY A 8 1.28 -2.08 12.36
C GLY A 8 0.01 -1.56 13.03
N ARG A 9 0.03 -1.39 14.35
CA ARG A 9 -1.09 -0.83 15.11
C ARG A 9 -1.14 0.68 14.95
N ASN A 10 -2.20 1.21 14.36
CA ASN A 10 -2.33 2.64 14.07
C ASN A 10 -3.28 3.36 15.04
N ALA A 11 -4.49 2.84 15.24
CA ALA A 11 -5.47 3.42 16.14
C ALA A 11 -5.83 2.43 17.25
N VAL A 12 -5.84 2.91 18.49
CA VAL A 12 -6.18 2.11 19.68
C VAL A 12 -7.40 2.75 20.35
N TYR A 13 -8.39 1.93 20.64
CA TYR A 13 -9.64 2.29 21.31
C TYR A 13 -9.85 1.40 22.54
N ASP A 14 -10.76 1.74 23.41
CA ASP A 14 -11.05 0.97 24.63
C ASP A 14 -11.43 -0.50 24.35
N HIS A 15 -12.04 -0.75 23.20
CA HIS A 15 -12.56 -2.08 22.82
C HIS A 15 -11.87 -2.68 21.57
N GLY A 16 -10.66 -2.22 21.21
CA GLY A 16 -9.93 -2.77 20.08
C GLY A 16 -8.93 -1.82 19.45
N HIS A 17 -8.40 -2.26 18.32
CA HIS A 17 -7.45 -1.46 17.55
C HIS A 17 -7.59 -1.73 16.05
N HIS A 18 -7.17 -0.76 15.25
CA HIS A 18 -7.05 -0.87 13.81
C HIS A 18 -5.59 -0.69 13.40
N GLY A 19 -5.22 -1.33 12.29
CA GLY A 19 -3.87 -1.25 11.75
C GLY A 19 -3.76 -1.87 10.37
N ASN A 20 -2.55 -1.84 9.85
CA ASN A 20 -2.18 -2.49 8.60
C ASN A 20 -1.53 -3.84 8.92
N ALA A 21 -1.72 -4.82 8.05
CA ALA A 21 -1.07 -6.13 8.18
C ALA A 21 -0.47 -6.57 6.85
N ILE A 22 0.66 -7.23 6.93
CA ILE A 22 1.29 -7.94 5.82
C ILE A 22 1.48 -9.39 6.24
N LEU A 23 0.98 -10.30 5.41
CA LEU A 23 1.15 -11.75 5.57
C LEU A 23 2.07 -12.23 4.46
N SER A 24 3.05 -13.08 4.80
CA SER A 24 4.02 -13.57 3.84
C SER A 24 4.21 -15.09 3.95
N ARG A 25 4.43 -15.73 2.80
CA ARG A 25 4.94 -17.11 2.73
C ARG A 25 6.44 -17.15 3.00
N PHE A 26 7.13 -16.05 2.72
CA PHE A 26 8.57 -15.91 2.82
C PHE A 26 8.96 -15.16 4.10
N PRO A 27 10.19 -15.34 4.60
CA PRO A 27 10.64 -14.66 5.80
C PRO A 27 10.53 -13.13 5.72
N ILE A 28 9.91 -12.52 6.73
CA ILE A 28 9.97 -11.08 6.97
C ILE A 28 11.21 -10.82 7.81
N VAL A 29 12.26 -10.27 7.20
CA VAL A 29 13.56 -10.08 7.85
C VAL A 29 13.64 -8.81 8.68
N SER A 30 12.85 -7.82 8.34
CA SER A 30 12.68 -6.58 9.12
C SER A 30 11.32 -5.95 8.84
N TRP A 31 10.81 -5.17 9.78
CA TRP A 31 9.62 -4.36 9.55
C TRP A 31 9.56 -3.16 10.49
N GLU A 32 8.85 -2.14 10.07
CA GLU A 32 8.55 -0.94 10.86
C GLU A 32 7.11 -0.48 10.59
N ASN A 33 6.55 0.26 11.53
CA ASN A 33 5.25 0.92 11.34
C ASN A 33 5.38 2.40 11.71
N LEU A 34 5.34 3.26 10.73
CA LEU A 34 5.48 4.70 10.88
C LEU A 34 4.12 5.37 11.03
N ASP A 35 4.00 6.26 11.99
CA ASP A 35 2.82 7.13 12.11
C ASP A 35 2.87 8.20 11.01
N VAL A 36 1.94 8.11 10.07
CA VAL A 36 1.74 9.09 9.00
C VAL A 36 0.44 9.87 9.19
N SER A 37 -0.10 9.90 10.40
CA SER A 37 -1.35 10.59 10.72
C SER A 37 -1.27 12.08 10.38
N SER A 38 -2.24 12.57 9.63
CA SER A 38 -2.37 14.00 9.33
C SER A 38 -3.22 14.74 10.36
N HIS A 39 -3.98 14.02 11.17
CA HIS A 39 -4.88 14.54 12.19
C HIS A 39 -4.97 13.61 13.39
N ILE A 40 -5.10 14.16 14.59
CA ILE A 40 -5.11 13.40 15.86
C ILE A 40 -6.27 12.41 15.96
N LEU A 41 -7.40 12.72 15.33
CA LEU A 41 -8.59 11.86 15.34
C LEU A 41 -8.59 10.80 14.23
N GLU A 42 -7.64 10.87 13.29
CA GLU A 42 -7.54 9.92 12.18
C GLU A 42 -6.14 9.33 12.13
N ARG A 43 -5.93 8.31 12.96
CA ARG A 43 -4.63 7.61 13.05
C ARG A 43 -4.38 6.74 11.81
N ARG A 44 -3.25 6.98 11.17
CA ARG A 44 -2.82 6.27 9.94
C ARG A 44 -1.37 5.84 10.08
N GLY A 45 -1.05 4.68 9.50
CA GLY A 45 0.30 4.15 9.52
C GLY A 45 0.78 3.72 8.15
N LEU A 46 2.08 3.73 7.98
CA LEU A 46 2.80 3.07 6.91
C LEU A 46 3.48 1.84 7.51
N LEU A 47 2.96 0.65 7.20
CA LEU A 47 3.64 -0.60 7.54
C LEU A 47 4.59 -0.97 6.40
N HIS A 48 5.87 -1.05 6.69
CA HIS A 48 6.93 -1.43 5.75
C HIS A 48 7.59 -2.73 6.23
N CYS A 49 7.72 -3.69 5.33
CA CYS A 49 8.40 -4.96 5.55
C CYS A 49 9.46 -5.19 4.50
N GLU A 50 10.61 -5.73 4.90
CA GLU A 50 11.55 -6.37 4.01
C GLU A 50 11.30 -7.87 4.01
N VAL A 51 11.05 -8.45 2.83
CA VAL A 51 10.75 -9.88 2.66
C VAL A 51 11.87 -10.50 1.84
N ASP A 52 12.43 -11.61 2.33
CA ASP A 52 13.49 -12.34 1.64
C ASP A 52 12.88 -13.49 0.81
N ILE A 53 12.97 -13.37 -0.52
CA ILE A 53 12.43 -14.38 -1.44
C ILE A 53 13.56 -15.27 -1.94
N PRO A 54 13.57 -16.58 -1.61
CA PRO A 54 14.59 -17.52 -2.06
C PRO A 54 14.79 -17.49 -3.57
N GLY A 55 16.04 -17.30 -4.01
CA GLY A 55 16.40 -17.22 -5.42
C GLY A 55 16.07 -15.91 -6.14
N PHE A 56 15.38 -14.98 -5.48
CA PHE A 56 15.08 -13.67 -6.04
C PHE A 56 15.76 -12.53 -5.25
N GLY A 57 15.86 -12.67 -3.93
CA GLY A 57 16.44 -11.66 -3.04
C GLY A 57 15.39 -10.85 -2.28
N ARG A 58 15.81 -9.73 -1.72
CA ARG A 58 14.95 -8.88 -0.89
C ARG A 58 14.02 -8.02 -1.72
N ILE A 59 12.78 -7.95 -1.25
CA ILE A 59 11.76 -7.03 -1.76
C ILE A 59 11.22 -6.18 -0.62
N HIS A 60 10.77 -4.98 -0.94
CA HIS A 60 10.11 -4.08 0.01
C HIS A 60 8.59 -4.15 -0.20
N CYS A 61 7.85 -4.40 0.88
CA CYS A 61 6.39 -4.46 0.88
C CYS A 61 5.85 -3.40 1.82
N LEU A 62 5.03 -2.49 1.31
CA LEU A 62 4.41 -1.41 2.05
C LEU A 62 2.89 -1.54 2.04
N CYS A 63 2.28 -1.38 3.22
CA CYS A 63 0.82 -1.37 3.36
C CYS A 63 0.36 -0.05 3.97
N VAL A 64 -0.63 0.59 3.35
CA VAL A 64 -1.15 1.89 3.73
C VAL A 64 -2.67 1.90 3.81
N HIS A 65 -3.20 2.81 4.62
CA HIS A 65 -4.58 3.24 4.57
C HIS A 65 -4.60 4.76 4.73
N LEU A 66 -4.83 5.48 3.63
CA LEU A 66 -4.71 6.94 3.59
C LEU A 66 -5.97 7.65 4.11
N ALA A 67 -5.83 8.94 4.42
CA ALA A 67 -6.91 9.79 4.92
C ALA A 67 -8.05 9.95 3.91
N LEU A 68 -9.24 10.22 4.44
CA LEU A 68 -10.43 10.49 3.63
C LEU A 68 -10.38 11.85 2.94
N ASP A 69 -9.73 12.84 3.56
CA ASP A 69 -9.61 14.17 2.98
C ASP A 69 -8.37 14.30 2.06
N GLU A 70 -8.47 15.15 1.06
CA GLU A 70 -7.44 15.34 0.04
C GLU A 70 -6.12 15.91 0.61
N ARG A 71 -6.21 16.84 1.58
CA ARG A 71 -5.03 17.48 2.16
C ARG A 71 -4.24 16.49 3.02
N GLY A 72 -4.95 15.68 3.80
CA GLY A 72 -4.38 14.58 4.58
C GLY A 72 -3.67 13.58 3.69
N ARG A 73 -4.35 13.08 2.65
CA ARG A 73 -3.76 12.15 1.67
C ARG A 73 -2.50 12.70 1.01
N SER A 74 -2.54 13.98 0.60
CA SER A 74 -1.37 14.60 -0.06
C SER A 74 -0.16 14.68 0.85
N ARG A 75 -0.36 15.01 2.14
CA ARG A 75 0.72 15.02 3.15
C ARG A 75 1.25 13.62 3.43
N GLN A 76 0.35 12.65 3.64
CA GLN A 76 0.72 11.26 3.88
C GLN A 76 1.49 10.67 2.69
N LEU A 77 1.03 10.93 1.47
CA LEU A 77 1.72 10.47 0.27
C LEU A 77 3.13 11.08 0.15
N HIS A 78 3.32 12.33 0.55
CA HIS A 78 4.62 12.96 0.60
C HIS A 78 5.55 12.26 1.61
N GLN A 79 5.08 12.03 2.84
CA GLN A 79 5.83 11.31 3.87
C GLN A 79 6.21 9.88 3.44
N ILE A 80 5.27 9.17 2.78
CA ILE A 80 5.52 7.83 2.24
C ILE A 80 6.62 7.87 1.17
N ILE A 81 6.56 8.81 0.25
CA ILE A 81 7.56 8.96 -0.81
C ILE A 81 8.93 9.30 -0.20
N GLU A 82 9.01 10.26 0.72
CA GLU A 82 10.25 10.60 1.42
C GLU A 82 10.84 9.37 2.13
N ARG A 83 9.99 8.61 2.86
CA ARG A 83 10.46 7.41 3.55
C ARG A 83 10.97 6.34 2.59
N VAL A 84 10.25 6.10 1.49
CA VAL A 84 10.70 5.14 0.46
C VAL A 84 12.05 5.55 -0.13
N VAL A 85 12.22 6.82 -0.48
CA VAL A 85 13.50 7.33 -1.02
C VAL A 85 14.63 7.18 0.01
N GLU A 86 14.34 7.35 1.31
CA GLU A 86 15.34 7.22 2.38
C GLU A 86 15.80 5.78 2.60
N VAL A 87 14.87 4.80 2.59
CA VAL A 87 15.16 3.45 3.09
C VAL A 87 15.16 2.35 2.02
N VAL A 88 14.56 2.59 0.85
CA VAL A 88 14.52 1.60 -0.23
C VAL A 88 15.56 1.97 -1.28
N PRO A 89 16.61 1.17 -1.45
CA PRO A 89 17.64 1.46 -2.44
C PRO A 89 17.07 1.62 -3.85
N ASP A 90 17.71 2.46 -4.66
CA ASP A 90 17.28 2.71 -6.03
C ASP A 90 17.16 1.41 -6.83
N GLY A 91 16.07 1.29 -7.58
CA GLY A 91 15.81 0.12 -8.41
C GLY A 91 15.38 -1.14 -7.67
N HIS A 92 15.43 -1.18 -6.33
CA HIS A 92 14.98 -2.36 -5.58
C HIS A 92 13.50 -2.65 -5.82
N PRO A 93 13.13 -3.96 -5.88
CA PRO A 93 11.74 -4.36 -6.03
C PRO A 93 10.89 -3.86 -4.87
N LEU A 94 9.75 -3.24 -5.20
CA LEU A 94 8.89 -2.57 -4.25
C LEU A 94 7.42 -2.85 -4.59
N ILE A 95 6.64 -3.22 -3.58
CA ILE A 95 5.17 -3.34 -3.63
C ILE A 95 4.60 -2.33 -2.63
N LEU A 96 3.70 -1.47 -3.08
CA LEU A 96 2.94 -0.56 -2.22
C LEU A 96 1.46 -0.81 -2.45
N ALA A 97 0.76 -1.29 -1.42
CA ALA A 97 -0.64 -1.69 -1.52
C ALA A 97 -1.50 -1.12 -0.37
N GLY A 98 -2.80 -1.05 -0.57
CA GLY A 98 -3.77 -0.67 0.45
C GLY A 98 -4.90 0.20 -0.05
N ASP A 99 -5.64 0.79 0.91
CA ASP A 99 -6.69 1.75 0.63
C ASP A 99 -6.11 3.17 0.53
N PHE A 100 -6.09 3.68 -0.69
CA PHE A 100 -5.58 5.03 -0.97
C PHE A 100 -6.63 6.12 -0.80
N ASN A 101 -7.92 5.78 -0.68
CA ASN A 101 -9.02 6.73 -0.64
C ASN A 101 -8.96 7.79 -1.77
N ASP A 102 -8.29 7.43 -2.88
CA ASP A 102 -7.97 8.37 -3.98
C ASP A 102 -8.92 8.18 -5.18
N TRP A 103 -10.17 8.57 -5.02
CA TRP A 103 -11.16 8.51 -6.11
C TRP A 103 -10.83 9.43 -7.29
N ARG A 104 -9.91 10.41 -7.13
CA ARG A 104 -9.47 11.34 -8.19
C ARG A 104 -8.23 10.89 -8.93
N ASN A 105 -7.66 9.73 -8.53
CA ASN A 105 -6.48 9.12 -9.14
C ASN A 105 -5.25 10.07 -9.23
N ARG A 106 -4.97 10.80 -8.16
CA ARG A 106 -3.83 11.73 -8.07
C ARG A 106 -2.57 11.07 -7.57
N ALA A 107 -2.70 10.09 -6.65
CA ALA A 107 -1.57 9.36 -6.07
C ALA A 107 -0.73 8.66 -7.14
N GLY A 108 -1.38 7.98 -8.09
CA GLY A 108 -0.69 7.20 -9.11
C GLY A 108 0.32 8.00 -9.96
N ARG A 109 0.01 9.25 -10.28
CA ARG A 109 0.94 10.12 -11.04
C ARG A 109 2.18 10.48 -10.25
N ARG A 110 2.02 10.78 -8.96
CA ARG A 110 3.15 11.08 -8.07
C ARG A 110 4.01 9.84 -7.85
N LEU A 111 3.41 8.70 -7.54
CA LEU A 111 4.10 7.44 -7.34
C LEU A 111 4.88 6.99 -8.57
N ALA A 112 4.30 7.17 -9.77
CA ALA A 112 5.00 6.88 -11.02
C ALA A 112 6.19 7.82 -11.27
N GLY A 113 6.01 9.13 -11.05
CA GLY A 113 7.05 10.12 -11.31
C GLY A 113 8.17 10.15 -10.28
N GLU A 114 7.87 9.94 -9.00
CA GLU A 114 8.84 10.08 -7.90
C GLU A 114 9.47 8.73 -7.48
N LEU A 115 8.75 7.61 -7.64
CA LEU A 115 9.23 6.28 -7.21
C LEU A 115 9.33 5.25 -8.34
N GLY A 116 8.94 5.59 -9.56
CA GLY A 116 8.91 4.64 -10.68
C GLY A 116 7.90 3.51 -10.52
N LEU A 117 6.85 3.71 -9.71
CA LEU A 117 5.85 2.70 -9.44
C LEU A 117 4.79 2.64 -10.54
N THR A 118 4.37 1.43 -10.89
CA THR A 118 3.30 1.17 -11.87
C THR A 118 2.09 0.55 -11.15
N GLU A 119 0.89 1.04 -11.46
CA GLU A 119 -0.38 0.43 -11.00
C GLU A 119 -0.53 -0.96 -11.61
N VAL A 120 -0.78 -1.96 -10.76
CA VAL A 120 -0.91 -3.38 -11.18
C VAL A 120 -2.17 -3.61 -11.98
N PHE A 121 -3.31 -3.07 -11.53
CA PHE A 121 -4.59 -3.30 -12.20
C PHE A 121 -5.04 -2.04 -12.95
N ARG A 122 -5.08 -2.15 -14.28
CA ARG A 122 -5.67 -1.13 -15.15
C ARG A 122 -6.67 -1.78 -16.11
N ASP A 123 -7.86 -1.18 -16.21
CA ASP A 123 -8.83 -1.56 -17.25
C ASP A 123 -8.33 -1.13 -18.66
N ASP A 124 -9.06 -1.52 -19.71
CA ASP A 124 -8.73 -1.18 -21.12
C ASP A 124 -8.59 0.33 -21.39
N ARG A 125 -9.07 1.16 -20.47
CA ARG A 125 -8.96 2.63 -20.52
C ARG A 125 -7.86 3.17 -19.60
N GLY A 126 -6.99 2.29 -19.06
CA GLY A 126 -5.90 2.64 -18.16
C GLY A 126 -6.34 3.09 -16.77
N ARG A 127 -7.57 2.77 -16.34
CA ARG A 127 -8.10 3.15 -15.02
C ARG A 127 -7.90 2.02 -14.02
N PRO A 128 -7.61 2.33 -12.75
CA PRO A 128 -7.52 1.33 -11.69
C PRO A 128 -8.80 0.53 -11.49
N ALA A 129 -8.70 -0.63 -10.87
CA ALA A 129 -9.86 -1.46 -10.54
C ALA A 129 -10.86 -0.74 -9.63
N ARG A 130 -12.12 -1.11 -9.73
CA ARG A 130 -13.16 -0.71 -8.77
C ARG A 130 -13.15 -1.70 -7.61
N SER A 131 -13.16 -1.19 -6.37
CA SER A 131 -13.05 -2.02 -5.16
C SER A 131 -14.13 -1.75 -4.11
N PHE A 132 -14.75 -0.58 -4.10
CA PHE A 132 -15.70 -0.18 -3.06
C PHE A 132 -17.03 0.33 -3.62
N PRO A 133 -18.19 0.06 -2.99
CA PRO A 133 -18.42 -0.97 -1.94
C PRO A 133 -18.32 -2.40 -2.50
N ALA A 134 -18.00 -3.38 -1.64
CA ALA A 134 -17.73 -4.76 -2.06
C ALA A 134 -18.85 -5.41 -2.88
N GLY A 135 -20.12 -5.18 -2.53
CA GLY A 135 -21.27 -5.76 -3.23
C GLY A 135 -21.62 -5.12 -4.58
N PHE A 136 -21.23 -3.84 -4.80
CA PHE A 136 -21.45 -3.10 -6.04
C PHE A 136 -20.34 -2.06 -6.22
N PRO A 137 -19.16 -2.44 -6.73
CA PRO A 137 -18.00 -1.58 -6.79
C PRO A 137 -18.14 -0.43 -7.76
N ILE A 138 -18.13 0.79 -7.24
CA ILE A 138 -18.19 2.04 -8.03
C ILE A 138 -16.93 2.90 -7.86
N PHE A 139 -16.31 2.86 -6.68
CA PHE A 139 -15.09 3.61 -6.37
C PHE A 139 -13.83 2.74 -6.52
N ARG A 140 -12.72 3.40 -6.82
CA ARG A 140 -11.40 2.82 -7.03
C ARG A 140 -10.49 3.24 -5.89
N LEU A 141 -10.66 2.66 -4.69
CA LEU A 141 -9.98 3.09 -3.48
C LEU A 141 -8.74 2.24 -3.19
N ASP A 142 -8.88 0.92 -3.33
CA ASP A 142 -7.79 -0.03 -3.12
C ASP A 142 -6.89 -0.08 -4.35
N ARG A 143 -5.57 -0.07 -4.11
CA ARG A 143 -4.53 -0.03 -5.14
C ARG A 143 -3.40 -0.97 -4.82
N ILE A 144 -2.75 -1.45 -5.87
CA ILE A 144 -1.47 -2.14 -5.79
C ILE A 144 -0.54 -1.47 -6.81
N TYR A 145 0.57 -0.98 -6.33
CA TYR A 145 1.64 -0.41 -7.14
C TYR A 145 2.91 -1.26 -7.02
N VAL A 146 3.63 -1.43 -8.11
CA VAL A 146 4.85 -2.23 -8.12
C VAL A 146 5.99 -1.53 -8.88
N ARG A 147 7.21 -1.84 -8.48
CA ARG A 147 8.45 -1.54 -9.19
C ARG A 147 9.33 -2.78 -9.16
N GLY A 148 10.03 -3.07 -10.27
CA GLY A 148 10.90 -4.26 -10.37
C GLY A 148 10.18 -5.57 -10.58
N PHE A 149 8.90 -5.54 -10.99
CA PHE A 149 8.09 -6.72 -11.29
C PHE A 149 7.45 -6.63 -12.67
N SER A 150 7.29 -7.77 -13.33
CA SER A 150 6.41 -7.93 -14.48
C SER A 150 5.07 -8.49 -14.04
N VAL A 151 3.97 -7.78 -14.31
CA VAL A 151 2.63 -8.21 -13.97
C VAL A 151 2.07 -9.06 -15.11
N TYR A 152 1.88 -10.35 -14.88
CA TYR A 152 1.32 -11.28 -15.88
C TYR A 152 -0.21 -11.37 -15.83
N HIS A 153 -0.79 -11.22 -14.66
CA HIS A 153 -2.22 -11.30 -14.47
C HIS A 153 -2.64 -10.47 -13.26
N ALA A 154 -3.80 -9.83 -13.36
CA ALA A 154 -4.43 -9.12 -12.24
C ALA A 154 -5.95 -9.24 -12.37
N GLU A 155 -6.63 -9.60 -11.29
CA GLU A 155 -8.09 -9.68 -11.24
C GLU A 155 -8.64 -9.15 -9.93
N VAL A 156 -9.90 -8.74 -9.94
CA VAL A 156 -10.63 -8.34 -8.75
C VAL A 156 -11.61 -9.45 -8.38
N HIS A 157 -11.43 -10.00 -7.19
CA HIS A 157 -12.37 -10.98 -6.67
C HIS A 157 -13.61 -10.26 -6.13
N HIS A 158 -14.75 -10.54 -6.74
CA HIS A 158 -16.05 -10.12 -6.24
C HIS A 158 -16.55 -11.23 -5.31
N GLY A 159 -16.54 -10.97 -4.00
CA GLY A 159 -17.07 -11.92 -3.01
C GLY A 159 -18.55 -12.23 -3.27
N HIS A 160 -18.91 -13.48 -3.19
CA HIS A 160 -20.29 -13.96 -3.12
C HIS A 160 -20.76 -13.97 -1.68
#